data_91d15bdc5c509ac06a2de61e3c1cd248
#
_entry.id   91d15bdc5c509ac06a2de61e3c1cd248
#
_cell.length_a   1.000
_cell.length_b   1.000
_cell.length_c   1.000
_cell.angle_alpha   90.00
_cell.angle_beta   90.00
_cell.angle_gamma   90.00
#
_symmetry.space_group_name_H-M   'P 1'
#
loop_
_entity.id
_entity.type
_entity.pdbx_description
1 polymer ?
#
loop_
_entity_poly.entity_id
_entity_poly.type
_entity_poly.pdbx_seq_one_letter_code
_entity_poly.pdbx_strand_id
1 'polypeptide(L)'
;KERIKDKILNSGATGKNKIISRVANRILNPKRSGWYFYKLRTLCNNLEFVIHTAKLEKEFSSCSYPELLSKYRAAIAATTFYPTIKYWESSAAGCLTFMEITELNRGKYLGYRDGENAIFINENNYKEKFQNYLSDSDNSNWSEIAKAGHDYTMKRFSNDEAVESLVKLMRSLI
;
A
#
# COMPACT_ATOMS: atom_id res chain seq x y z
N LYS A 1 -14.52 15.73 7.24
CA LYS A 1 -13.91 15.22 8.50
C LYS A 1 -12.39 15.25 8.32
N GLU A 2 -11.67 15.68 9.36
CA GLU A 2 -10.20 15.64 9.38
C GLU A 2 -9.73 14.19 9.36
N ARG A 3 -8.70 13.91 8.54
CA ARG A 3 -8.13 12.57 8.42
C ARG A 3 -7.19 12.29 9.59
N ILE A 4 -7.13 11.04 10.03
CA ILE A 4 -6.19 10.57 11.06
C ILE A 4 -4.76 10.68 10.50
N LYS A 5 -3.90 11.45 11.17
CA LYS A 5 -2.54 11.79 10.75
C LYS A 5 -1.44 11.14 11.58
N ASP A 6 -1.76 10.78 12.82
CA ASP A 6 -0.86 10.17 13.81
C ASP A 6 -0.81 8.64 13.74
N LYS A 7 -1.53 8.06 12.79
CA LYS A 7 -1.57 6.62 12.53
C LYS A 7 -1.41 6.32 11.05
N ILE A 8 -0.84 5.15 10.75
CA ILE A 8 -0.66 4.64 9.38
C ILE A 8 -1.53 3.40 9.21
N LEU A 9 -2.37 3.38 8.18
CA LEU A 9 -3.26 2.26 7.90
C LEU A 9 -2.51 1.12 7.21
N ASN A 10 -2.61 -0.09 7.75
CA ASN A 10 -2.17 -1.33 7.12
C ASN A 10 -3.36 -2.28 6.96
N SER A 11 -4.04 -2.23 5.83
CA SER A 11 -5.28 -2.99 5.59
C SER A 11 -5.04 -4.34 4.91
N GLY A 12 -5.77 -5.36 5.32
CA GLY A 12 -5.84 -6.68 4.66
C GLY A 12 -4.88 -7.73 5.21
N ALA A 13 -4.66 -8.80 4.46
CA ALA A 13 -3.95 -9.98 4.93
C ALA A 13 -2.49 -9.70 5.32
N THR A 14 -2.06 -10.34 6.39
CA THR A 14 -0.67 -10.36 6.89
C THR A 14 -0.31 -11.77 7.37
N GLY A 15 0.97 -12.01 7.61
CA GLY A 15 1.45 -13.26 8.20
C GLY A 15 1.34 -13.27 9.71
N LYS A 16 1.47 -14.48 10.29
CA LYS A 16 1.64 -14.62 11.73
C LYS A 16 3.09 -14.30 12.11
N ASN A 17 3.27 -13.38 13.05
CA ASN A 17 4.60 -12.91 13.44
C ASN A 17 5.26 -13.73 14.56
N LYS A 18 4.54 -14.68 15.18
CA LYS A 18 5.11 -15.57 16.19
C LYS A 18 6.21 -16.44 15.58
N ILE A 19 7.38 -16.50 16.23
CA ILE A 19 8.57 -17.23 15.76
C ILE A 19 8.24 -18.69 15.41
N ILE A 20 7.52 -19.39 16.28
CA ILE A 20 7.10 -20.78 16.06
C ILE A 20 6.24 -20.90 14.78
N SER A 21 5.29 -20.00 14.58
CA SER A 21 4.45 -20.01 13.37
C SER A 21 5.24 -19.70 12.11
N ARG A 22 6.28 -18.85 12.19
CA ARG A 22 7.18 -18.55 11.08
C ARG A 22 8.02 -19.76 10.68
N VAL A 23 8.60 -20.44 11.66
CA VAL A 23 9.40 -21.65 11.45
C VAL A 23 8.53 -22.77 10.90
N ALA A 24 7.38 -23.05 11.52
CA ALA A 24 6.44 -24.06 11.04
C ALA A 24 5.96 -23.80 9.61
N ASN A 25 5.57 -22.56 9.28
CA ASN A 25 5.14 -22.19 7.92
C ASN A 25 6.29 -22.29 6.90
N ARG A 26 7.53 -21.99 7.31
CA ARG A 26 8.70 -22.10 6.44
C ARG A 26 9.03 -23.55 6.08
N ILE A 27 8.78 -24.46 6.97
CA ILE A 27 9.05 -25.91 6.79
C ILE A 27 7.88 -26.60 6.07
N LEU A 28 6.64 -26.38 6.55
CA LEU A 28 5.46 -27.13 6.08
C LEU A 28 4.84 -26.56 4.79
N ASN A 29 4.85 -25.23 4.62
CA ASN A 29 4.19 -24.56 3.49
C ASN A 29 4.78 -23.17 3.19
N PRO A 30 6.06 -23.08 2.78
CA PRO A 30 6.74 -21.80 2.62
C PRO A 30 6.05 -20.87 1.62
N LYS A 31 5.52 -21.41 0.52
CA LYS A 31 4.91 -20.63 -0.57
C LYS A 31 3.42 -20.29 -0.37
N ARG A 32 2.80 -20.70 0.75
CA ARG A 32 1.38 -20.42 1.04
C ARG A 32 1.17 -19.62 2.33
N SER A 33 2.23 -19.19 2.99
CA SER A 33 2.11 -18.43 4.23
C SER A 33 1.92 -16.95 3.97
N GLY A 34 1.13 -16.28 4.79
CA GLY A 34 1.02 -14.82 4.76
C GLY A 34 2.36 -14.12 5.03
N TRP A 35 3.27 -14.76 5.76
CA TRP A 35 4.65 -14.27 5.91
C TRP A 35 5.41 -14.27 4.59
N TYR A 36 5.23 -15.26 3.75
CA TYR A 36 5.88 -15.34 2.45
C TYR A 36 5.45 -14.19 1.53
N PHE A 37 4.13 -13.91 1.48
CA PHE A 37 3.59 -12.89 0.58
C PHE A 37 3.62 -11.46 1.14
N TYR A 38 3.58 -11.30 2.48
CA TYR A 38 3.34 -10.02 3.14
C TYR A 38 4.33 -9.74 4.27
N LYS A 39 5.62 -10.06 4.06
CA LYS A 39 6.65 -9.96 5.09
C LYS A 39 6.74 -8.56 5.69
N LEU A 40 6.95 -7.54 4.86
CA LEU A 40 7.10 -6.17 5.32
C LEU A 40 5.82 -5.66 6.01
N ARG A 41 4.64 -5.93 5.45
CA ARG A 41 3.36 -5.60 6.09
C ARG A 41 3.20 -6.24 7.46
N THR A 42 3.64 -7.49 7.59
CA THR A 42 3.60 -8.21 8.88
C THR A 42 4.55 -7.58 9.90
N LEU A 43 5.72 -7.13 9.47
CA LEU A 43 6.66 -6.40 10.33
C LEU A 43 6.10 -5.04 10.76
N CYS A 44 5.42 -4.33 9.88
CA CYS A 44 4.79 -3.04 10.20
C CYS A 44 3.74 -3.15 11.32
N ASN A 45 3.02 -4.27 11.42
CA ASN A 45 2.00 -4.46 12.45
C ASN A 45 2.53 -4.52 13.89
N ASN A 46 3.85 -4.58 14.09
CA ASN A 46 4.45 -4.53 15.42
C ASN A 46 4.65 -3.10 15.93
N LEU A 47 4.31 -2.11 15.14
CA LEU A 47 4.49 -0.70 15.48
C LEU A 47 3.17 -0.14 16.03
N GLU A 48 3.22 0.53 17.18
CA GLU A 48 2.04 1.04 17.90
C GLU A 48 1.22 2.06 17.12
N PHE A 49 1.86 2.76 16.20
CA PHE A 49 1.22 3.75 15.34
C PHE A 49 0.69 3.17 14.03
N VAL A 50 0.82 1.86 13.81
CA VAL A 50 0.23 1.17 12.65
C VAL A 50 -1.08 0.53 13.05
N ILE A 51 -2.15 0.95 12.39
CA ILE A 51 -3.47 0.35 12.58
C ILE A 51 -3.68 -0.76 11.57
N HIS A 52 -3.86 -1.97 12.05
CA HIS A 52 -4.10 -3.15 11.22
C HIS A 52 -5.57 -3.55 11.21
N THR A 53 -6.13 -3.67 10.03
CA THR A 53 -7.49 -4.16 9.80
C THR A 53 -7.44 -5.50 9.07
N ALA A 54 -7.31 -6.60 9.82
CA ALA A 54 -7.28 -7.96 9.24
C ALA A 54 -8.64 -8.44 8.75
N LYS A 55 -9.73 -7.91 9.32
CA LYS A 55 -11.10 -8.35 9.06
C LYS A 55 -11.92 -7.23 8.44
N LEU A 56 -11.59 -6.88 7.20
CA LEU A 56 -12.45 -6.00 6.41
C LEU A 56 -13.88 -6.54 6.27
N GLU A 57 -14.03 -7.86 6.33
CA GLU A 57 -15.29 -8.56 6.09
C GLU A 57 -16.40 -8.32 7.15
N LYS A 58 -16.06 -7.91 8.38
CA LYS A 58 -17.06 -7.70 9.44
C LYS A 58 -17.46 -6.24 9.66
N GLU A 59 -16.53 -5.30 9.44
CA GLU A 59 -16.76 -3.88 9.71
C GLU A 59 -16.83 -3.04 8.43
N PHE A 60 -16.21 -3.50 7.35
CA PHE A 60 -16.16 -2.80 6.08
C PHE A 60 -16.43 -3.80 4.95
N SER A 61 -17.63 -3.82 4.44
CA SER A 61 -17.98 -4.46 3.17
C SER A 61 -17.13 -3.83 2.04
N SER A 62 -17.08 -4.48 0.88
CA SER A 62 -16.37 -3.95 -0.30
C SER A 62 -16.77 -2.49 -0.63
N CYS A 63 -18.00 -2.10 -0.35
CA CYS A 63 -18.51 -0.74 -0.57
C CYS A 63 -17.97 0.30 0.42
N SER A 64 -17.53 -0.11 1.62
CA SER A 64 -17.04 0.82 2.66
C SER A 64 -15.50 0.89 2.75
N TYR A 65 -14.77 0.14 1.90
CA TYR A 65 -13.31 0.20 1.89
C TYR A 65 -12.75 1.57 1.46
N PRO A 66 -13.30 2.26 0.45
CA PRO A 66 -12.92 3.64 0.17
C PRO A 66 -13.14 4.59 1.34
N GLU A 67 -14.21 4.40 2.11
CA GLU A 67 -14.47 5.18 3.33
C GLU A 67 -13.43 4.92 4.41
N LEU A 68 -12.96 3.68 4.57
CA LEU A 68 -11.87 3.36 5.48
C LEU A 68 -10.59 4.10 5.06
N LEU A 69 -10.19 4.01 3.79
CA LEU A 69 -9.02 4.71 3.26
C LEU A 69 -9.12 6.21 3.46
N SER A 70 -10.30 6.81 3.24
CA SER A 70 -10.52 8.24 3.40
C SER A 70 -10.36 8.75 4.84
N LYS A 71 -10.38 7.86 5.85
CA LYS A 71 -10.17 8.23 7.26
C LYS A 71 -8.71 8.48 7.60
N TYR A 72 -7.76 7.97 6.83
CA TYR A 72 -6.33 8.05 7.14
C TYR A 72 -5.60 8.95 6.14
N ARG A 73 -4.59 9.69 6.64
CA ARG A 73 -3.70 10.45 5.76
C ARG A 73 -2.66 9.56 5.11
N ALA A 74 -2.27 8.45 5.76
CA ALA A 74 -1.21 7.56 5.29
C ALA A 74 -1.62 6.09 5.31
N ALA A 75 -1.18 5.33 4.31
CA ALA A 75 -1.45 3.91 4.18
C ALA A 75 -0.24 3.13 3.66
N ILE A 76 -0.18 1.83 3.97
CA ILE A 76 0.89 0.92 3.55
C ILE A 76 0.40 0.04 2.41
N ALA A 77 1.15 0.04 1.30
CA ALA A 77 1.01 -0.89 0.19
C ALA A 77 2.30 -1.69 0.04
N ALA A 78 2.33 -2.90 0.59
CA ALA A 78 3.54 -3.71 0.59
C ALA A 78 3.22 -5.18 0.31
N THR A 79 3.98 -5.79 -0.59
CA THR A 79 3.85 -7.20 -0.99
C THR A 79 5.19 -7.69 -1.52
N THR A 80 5.54 -8.93 -1.20
CA THR A 80 6.88 -9.46 -1.49
C THR A 80 7.13 -9.74 -2.98
N PHE A 81 6.12 -10.24 -3.72
CA PHE A 81 6.36 -10.79 -5.07
C PHE A 81 5.68 -10.05 -6.21
N TYR A 82 4.59 -9.34 -5.96
CA TYR A 82 3.86 -8.58 -6.97
C TYR A 82 3.03 -7.47 -6.34
N PRO A 83 2.87 -6.33 -6.99
CA PRO A 83 1.98 -5.29 -6.50
C PRO A 83 0.54 -5.79 -6.48
N THR A 84 -0.19 -5.42 -5.43
CA THR A 84 -1.62 -5.69 -5.33
C THR A 84 -2.40 -4.41 -5.58
N ILE A 85 -3.71 -4.53 -5.77
CA ILE A 85 -4.64 -3.43 -5.96
C ILE A 85 -4.48 -2.29 -4.92
N LYS A 86 -3.96 -2.58 -3.73
CA LYS A 86 -3.72 -1.58 -2.66
C LYS A 86 -2.74 -0.47 -3.04
N TYR A 87 -1.83 -0.72 -3.98
CA TYR A 87 -0.92 0.30 -4.48
C TYR A 87 -1.68 1.43 -5.18
N TRP A 88 -2.74 1.08 -5.91
CA TRP A 88 -3.60 2.05 -6.59
C TRP A 88 -4.71 2.57 -5.68
N GLU A 89 -5.40 1.70 -4.95
CA GLU A 89 -6.53 2.08 -4.09
C GLU A 89 -6.13 3.10 -3.02
N SER A 90 -4.97 2.91 -2.38
CA SER A 90 -4.48 3.84 -1.36
C SER A 90 -4.15 5.20 -1.96
N SER A 91 -3.45 5.22 -3.09
CA SER A 91 -3.12 6.47 -3.79
C SER A 91 -4.36 7.14 -4.38
N ALA A 92 -5.27 6.38 -5.01
CA ALA A 92 -6.54 6.90 -5.53
C ALA A 92 -7.43 7.51 -4.43
N ALA A 93 -7.37 6.99 -3.21
CA ALA A 93 -8.05 7.56 -2.05
C ALA A 93 -7.36 8.81 -1.48
N GLY A 94 -6.24 9.25 -2.08
CA GLY A 94 -5.46 10.41 -1.64
C GLY A 94 -4.68 10.19 -0.34
N CYS A 95 -4.32 8.95 -0.02
CA CYS A 95 -3.40 8.66 1.06
C CYS A 95 -1.95 8.88 0.62
N LEU A 96 -1.11 9.41 1.52
CA LEU A 96 0.33 9.25 1.39
C LEU A 96 0.63 7.75 1.44
N THR A 97 1.02 7.17 0.31
CA THR A 97 1.18 5.73 0.22
C THR A 97 2.64 5.34 0.42
N PHE A 98 2.89 4.58 1.48
CA PHE A 98 4.16 3.91 1.72
C PHE A 98 4.20 2.61 0.93
N MET A 99 5.00 2.56 -0.13
CA MET A 99 5.02 1.45 -1.08
C MET A 99 6.27 0.60 -0.93
N GLU A 100 6.11 -0.72 -0.84
CA GLU A 100 7.23 -1.65 -1.00
C GLU A 100 7.55 -1.79 -2.49
N ILE A 101 8.63 -1.16 -2.94
CA ILE A 101 9.10 -1.24 -4.33
C ILE A 101 10.45 -1.95 -4.32
N THR A 102 10.50 -3.14 -4.91
CA THR A 102 11.69 -4.00 -4.97
C THR A 102 11.83 -4.61 -6.37
N GLU A 103 13.02 -5.11 -6.69
CA GLU A 103 13.22 -5.88 -7.92
C GLU A 103 12.38 -7.16 -7.92
N LEU A 104 12.19 -7.77 -6.76
CA LEU A 104 11.44 -9.01 -6.61
C LEU A 104 9.96 -8.82 -6.91
N ASN A 105 9.34 -7.75 -6.41
CA ASN A 105 7.91 -7.49 -6.67
C ASN A 105 7.66 -6.70 -7.96
N ARG A 106 8.73 -6.30 -8.67
CA ARG A 106 8.64 -5.53 -9.93
C ARG A 106 7.82 -4.24 -9.81
N GLY A 107 7.70 -3.69 -8.61
CA GLY A 107 6.89 -2.50 -8.34
C GLY A 107 7.31 -1.26 -9.13
N LYS A 108 8.56 -1.19 -9.59
CA LYS A 108 9.06 -0.09 -10.44
C LYS A 108 8.25 0.09 -11.74
N TYR A 109 7.64 -0.98 -12.28
CA TYR A 109 6.82 -0.89 -13.49
C TYR A 109 5.49 -0.16 -13.28
N LEU A 110 5.09 0.07 -12.04
CA LEU A 110 3.94 0.93 -11.72
C LEU A 110 4.19 2.40 -12.03
N GLY A 111 5.48 2.83 -12.13
CA GLY A 111 5.87 4.18 -12.48
C GLY A 111 5.77 5.19 -11.34
N TYR A 112 5.53 4.75 -10.10
CA TYR A 112 5.66 5.62 -8.94
C TYR A 112 7.12 6.00 -8.71
N ARG A 113 7.34 7.16 -8.05
CA ARG A 113 8.66 7.71 -7.75
C ARG A 113 8.76 8.08 -6.28
N ASP A 114 9.87 7.65 -5.64
CA ASP A 114 10.12 7.92 -4.22
C ASP A 114 10.25 9.42 -3.96
N GLY A 115 9.53 9.92 -2.97
CA GLY A 115 9.53 11.32 -2.57
C GLY A 115 8.77 12.27 -3.52
N GLU A 116 8.26 11.78 -4.67
CA GLU A 116 7.50 12.59 -5.62
C GLU A 116 6.00 12.29 -5.56
N ASN A 117 5.61 11.02 -5.67
CA ASN A 117 4.20 10.59 -5.70
C ASN A 117 3.91 9.33 -4.88
N ALA A 118 4.89 8.83 -4.15
CA ALA A 118 4.81 7.80 -3.13
C ALA A 118 6.06 7.87 -2.25
N ILE A 119 6.05 7.16 -1.13
CA ILE A 119 7.24 6.95 -0.30
C ILE A 119 7.64 5.49 -0.38
N PHE A 120 8.85 5.21 -0.85
CA PHE A 120 9.32 3.85 -0.99
C PHE A 120 9.87 3.32 0.33
N ILE A 121 9.40 2.14 0.72
CA ILE A 121 9.81 1.45 1.93
C ILE A 121 10.31 0.04 1.61
N ASN A 122 11.20 -0.43 2.46
CA ASN A 122 11.70 -1.80 2.49
C ASN A 122 12.00 -2.21 3.94
N GLU A 123 12.48 -3.43 4.14
CA GLU A 123 12.76 -3.97 5.48
C GLU A 123 13.80 -3.16 6.28
N ASN A 124 14.68 -2.41 5.61
CA ASN A 124 15.75 -1.66 6.24
C ASN A 124 15.35 -0.23 6.62
N ASN A 125 14.42 0.40 5.86
CA ASN A 125 14.13 1.83 6.01
C ASN A 125 12.70 2.16 6.49
N TYR A 126 11.77 1.20 6.54
CA TYR A 126 10.35 1.50 6.81
C TYR A 126 10.12 2.21 8.15
N LYS A 127 10.88 1.86 9.19
CA LYS A 127 10.74 2.49 10.50
C LYS A 127 11.14 3.96 10.47
N GLU A 128 12.29 4.25 9.86
CA GLU A 128 12.78 5.62 9.69
C GLU A 128 11.80 6.47 8.86
N LYS A 129 11.35 5.96 7.71
CA LYS A 129 10.38 6.66 6.85
C LYS A 129 9.07 6.96 7.58
N PHE A 130 8.57 6.03 8.39
CA PHE A 130 7.38 6.25 9.22
C PHE A 130 7.61 7.28 10.32
N GLN A 131 8.76 7.22 11.00
CA GLN A 131 9.11 8.19 12.04
C GLN A 131 9.25 9.60 11.45
N ASN A 132 9.87 9.75 10.29
CA ASN A 132 9.98 11.04 9.59
C ASN A 132 8.61 11.63 9.26
N TYR A 133 7.67 10.82 8.81
CA TYR A 133 6.29 11.27 8.61
C TYR A 133 5.60 11.66 9.91
N LEU A 134 5.68 10.82 10.95
CA LEU A 134 4.94 11.01 12.19
C LEU A 134 5.50 12.17 13.03
N SER A 135 6.80 12.47 12.95
CA SER A 135 7.43 13.58 13.67
C SER A 135 6.96 14.95 13.17
N ASP A 136 6.51 15.03 11.91
CA ASP A 136 6.01 16.26 11.29
C ASP A 136 4.89 15.96 10.29
N SER A 137 3.83 15.32 10.77
CA SER A 137 2.71 14.85 9.93
C SER A 137 1.89 15.98 9.30
N ASP A 138 2.06 17.23 9.77
CA ASP A 138 1.41 18.42 9.21
C ASP A 138 2.25 19.13 8.16
N ASN A 139 3.45 18.67 7.86
CA ASN A 139 4.27 19.20 6.77
C ASN A 139 3.54 19.10 5.43
N SER A 140 3.48 20.22 4.72
CA SER A 140 2.79 20.33 3.44
C SER A 140 3.34 19.37 2.38
N ASN A 141 4.63 19.05 2.44
CA ASN A 141 5.28 18.13 1.52
C ASN A 141 4.61 16.74 1.48
N TRP A 142 4.13 16.23 2.63
CA TRP A 142 3.39 14.98 2.66
C TRP A 142 2.07 15.04 1.90
N SER A 143 1.39 16.17 2.01
CA SER A 143 0.14 16.42 1.29
C SER A 143 0.38 16.59 -0.22
N GLU A 144 1.48 17.21 -0.61
CA GLU A 144 1.88 17.37 -2.00
C GLU A 144 2.22 16.02 -2.65
N ILE A 145 3.00 15.17 -1.96
CA ILE A 145 3.31 13.81 -2.42
C ILE A 145 2.03 12.97 -2.52
N ALA A 146 1.14 13.05 -1.53
CA ALA A 146 -0.13 12.31 -1.56
C ALA A 146 -1.01 12.76 -2.72
N LYS A 147 -1.10 14.08 -2.96
CA LYS A 147 -1.83 14.64 -4.09
C LYS A 147 -1.23 14.21 -5.43
N ALA A 148 0.09 14.30 -5.58
CA ALA A 148 0.77 13.85 -6.79
C ALA A 148 0.56 12.36 -7.06
N GLY A 149 0.55 11.53 -6.00
CA GLY A 149 0.22 10.10 -6.09
C GLY A 149 -1.22 9.84 -6.52
N HIS A 150 -2.17 10.60 -5.99
CA HIS A 150 -3.57 10.55 -6.41
C HIS A 150 -3.71 10.91 -7.89
N ASP A 151 -3.21 12.07 -8.28
CA ASP A 151 -3.31 12.59 -9.65
C ASP A 151 -2.66 11.63 -10.66
N TYR A 152 -1.49 11.09 -10.32
CA TYR A 152 -0.81 10.08 -11.12
C TYR A 152 -1.66 8.82 -11.29
N THR A 153 -2.25 8.33 -10.18
CA THR A 153 -3.06 7.11 -10.18
C THR A 153 -4.33 7.28 -11.01
N MET A 154 -5.04 8.38 -10.82
CA MET A 154 -6.27 8.66 -11.55
C MET A 154 -6.02 8.83 -13.05
N LYS A 155 -4.92 9.47 -13.43
CA LYS A 155 -4.54 9.65 -14.83
C LYS A 155 -4.14 8.34 -15.51
N ARG A 156 -3.51 7.39 -14.79
CA ARG A 156 -2.86 6.22 -15.41
C ARG A 156 -3.63 4.91 -15.23
N PHE A 157 -4.38 4.81 -14.15
CA PHE A 157 -5.01 3.53 -13.73
C PHE A 157 -6.53 3.67 -13.52
N SER A 158 -7.16 4.74 -14.01
CA SER A 158 -8.61 4.84 -14.00
C SER A 158 -9.24 3.86 -15.00
N ASN A 159 -10.50 3.53 -14.79
CA ASN A 159 -11.24 2.68 -15.73
C ASN A 159 -11.34 3.34 -17.11
N ASP A 160 -11.48 4.66 -17.17
CA ASP A 160 -11.56 5.40 -18.44
C ASP A 160 -10.27 5.25 -19.25
N GLU A 161 -9.11 5.43 -18.62
CA GLU A 161 -7.82 5.23 -19.27
C GLU A 161 -7.63 3.76 -19.73
N ALA A 162 -8.06 2.80 -18.93
CA ALA A 162 -7.99 1.39 -19.29
C ALA A 162 -8.86 1.07 -20.53
N VAL A 163 -10.07 1.62 -20.57
CA VAL A 163 -10.99 1.46 -21.71
C VAL A 163 -10.42 2.15 -22.96
N GLU A 164 -9.94 3.39 -22.85
CA GLU A 164 -9.32 4.08 -23.98
C GLU A 164 -8.12 3.32 -24.54
N SER A 165 -7.24 2.83 -23.67
CA SER A 165 -6.08 2.05 -24.07
C SER A 165 -6.46 0.76 -24.77
N LEU A 166 -7.49 0.07 -24.28
CA LEU A 166 -8.02 -1.13 -24.91
C LEU A 166 -8.62 -0.83 -26.30
N VAL A 167 -9.42 0.23 -26.43
CA VAL A 167 -10.00 0.65 -27.71
C VAL A 167 -8.91 1.02 -28.72
N LYS A 168 -7.87 1.75 -28.28
CA LYS A 168 -6.73 2.07 -29.15
C LYS A 168 -6.02 0.80 -29.65
N LEU A 169 -5.78 -0.15 -28.74
CA LEU A 169 -5.17 -1.43 -29.10
C LEU A 169 -6.04 -2.19 -30.10
N MET A 170 -7.35 -2.31 -29.86
CA MET A 170 -8.26 -3.00 -30.79
C MET A 170 -8.26 -2.35 -32.19
N ARG A 171 -8.28 -1.02 -32.25
CA ARG A 171 -8.22 -0.29 -33.54
C ARG A 171 -6.91 -0.49 -34.29
N SER A 172 -5.80 -0.72 -33.58
CA SER A 172 -4.49 -0.99 -34.20
C SER A 172 -4.33 -2.39 -34.77
N LEU A 173 -5.27 -3.29 -34.49
CA LEU A 173 -5.28 -4.68 -34.97
C LEU A 173 -6.19 -4.89 -36.20
N ILE A 174 -6.94 -3.88 -36.59
CA ILE A 174 -7.82 -3.82 -37.76
C ILE A 174 -7.15 -3.02 -38.87
#